data_d12b0c07b63bccdb6131b47539d2aaa1
#
_entry.id   d12b0c07b63bccdb6131b47539d2aaa1
#
_cell.length_a   1.000
_cell.length_b   1.000
_cell.length_c   1.000
_cell.angle_alpha   90.00
_cell.angle_beta   90.00
_cell.angle_gamma   90.00
#
_symmetry.space_group_name_H-M   'P 1'
#
loop_
_entity.id
_entity.type
_entity.pdbx_description
1 polymer ?
#
loop_
_entity_poly.entity_id
_entity_poly.type
_entity_poly.pdbx_seq_one_letter_code
_entity_poly.pdbx_strand_id
1 'polypeptide(L)'
;MTPTSFSLPRARRVTALLALLLAAAYVTNAWQTLSLGRWHKPGAAIFPIAVGVLLAISAISVLLERHGGAGQDGSAVFSLPAGADLSRLLLLLAAFAIYFLVMPVIGNMVASALFLLASMWLLSDDPQRSVVRHAVYSVAIAVSFELFFVRLLKVQMPAGVFRQWLF
;
A
#
# COMPACT_ATOMS: atom_id res chain seq x y z
N MET A 1 -7.15 1.00 -30.78
CA MET A 1 -6.66 2.06 -29.86
C MET A 1 -5.20 1.78 -29.62
N THR A 2 -4.30 2.61 -30.13
CA THR A 2 -2.85 2.46 -29.95
C THR A 2 -2.51 2.79 -28.48
N PRO A 3 -1.85 1.89 -27.74
CA PRO A 3 -1.44 2.18 -26.37
C PRO A 3 -0.45 3.36 -26.39
N THR A 4 -0.71 4.37 -25.60
CA THR A 4 0.21 5.49 -25.40
C THR A 4 1.48 4.96 -24.75
N SER A 5 2.52 4.78 -25.56
CA SER A 5 3.83 4.33 -25.10
C SER A 5 4.65 5.54 -24.64
N PHE A 6 4.98 5.60 -23.36
CA PHE A 6 5.94 6.56 -22.82
C PHE A 6 7.35 5.95 -22.80
N SER A 7 8.37 6.74 -23.15
CA SER A 7 9.74 6.29 -22.99
C SER A 7 10.05 6.06 -21.51
N LEU A 8 10.52 4.87 -21.15
CA LEU A 8 10.84 4.46 -19.77
C LEU A 8 11.60 5.50 -18.95
N PRO A 9 12.63 6.19 -19.48
CA PRO A 9 13.36 7.18 -18.68
C PRO A 9 12.51 8.39 -18.29
N ARG A 10 11.54 8.79 -19.11
CA ARG A 10 10.62 9.89 -18.79
C ARG A 10 9.56 9.45 -17.77
N ALA A 11 8.95 8.30 -17.98
CA ALA A 11 7.98 7.75 -17.04
C ALA A 11 8.60 7.57 -15.65
N ARG A 12 9.80 7.00 -15.57
CA ARG A 12 10.54 6.78 -14.33
C ARG A 12 10.84 8.10 -13.59
N ARG A 13 11.29 9.14 -14.31
CA ARG A 13 11.52 10.47 -13.71
C ARG A 13 10.23 11.12 -13.19
N VAL A 14 9.16 11.06 -13.97
CA VAL A 14 7.87 11.61 -13.58
C VAL A 14 7.34 10.90 -12.32
N THR A 15 7.41 9.57 -12.29
CA THR A 15 6.97 8.80 -11.11
C THR A 15 7.81 9.13 -9.88
N ALA A 16 9.13 9.25 -10.04
CA ALA A 16 10.01 9.60 -8.93
C ALA A 16 9.77 11.04 -8.42
N LEU A 17 9.51 12.00 -9.30
CA LEU A 17 9.14 13.37 -8.91
C LEU A 17 7.79 13.41 -8.19
N LEU A 18 6.79 12.67 -8.69
CA LEU A 18 5.49 12.55 -8.02
C LEU A 18 5.62 11.89 -6.63
N ALA A 19 6.42 10.83 -6.52
CA ALA A 19 6.72 10.18 -5.25
C ALA A 19 7.41 11.14 -4.28
N LEU A 20 8.34 11.96 -4.74
CA LEU A 20 9.03 12.96 -3.93
C LEU A 20 8.09 14.07 -3.44
N LEU A 21 7.21 14.56 -4.31
CA LEU A 21 6.18 15.54 -3.94
C LEU A 21 5.21 14.96 -2.89
N LEU A 22 4.79 13.70 -3.09
CA LEU A 22 3.93 13.00 -2.14
C LEU A 22 4.63 12.82 -0.79
N ALA A 23 5.89 12.42 -0.79
CA ALA A 23 6.70 12.29 0.42
C ALA A 23 6.82 13.62 1.17
N ALA A 24 7.11 14.71 0.45
CA ALA A 24 7.21 16.05 1.04
C ALA A 24 5.87 16.50 1.64
N ALA A 25 4.77 16.34 0.91
CA ALA A 25 3.43 16.68 1.40
C ALA A 25 3.05 15.85 2.64
N TYR A 26 3.38 14.56 2.63
CA TYR A 26 3.08 13.64 3.73
C TYR A 26 3.88 13.99 5.00
N VAL A 27 5.18 14.23 4.85
CA VAL A 27 6.06 14.63 5.98
C VAL A 27 5.64 15.99 6.55
N THR A 28 5.39 16.99 5.70
CA THR A 28 4.96 18.33 6.17
C THR A 28 3.61 18.27 6.87
N ASN A 29 2.65 17.53 6.34
CA ASN A 29 1.36 17.32 7.00
C ASN A 29 1.54 16.64 8.36
N ALA A 30 2.29 15.55 8.42
CA ALA A 30 2.56 14.84 9.66
C ALA A 30 3.25 15.71 10.71
N TRP A 31 4.20 16.55 10.28
CA TRP A 31 4.90 17.49 11.16
C TRP A 31 3.99 18.56 11.74
N GLN A 32 3.06 19.09 10.95
CA GLN A 32 2.16 20.16 11.36
C GLN A 32 0.96 19.65 12.20
N THR A 33 0.47 18.45 11.93
CA THR A 33 -0.78 17.95 12.50
C THR A 33 -0.60 16.96 13.64
N LEU A 34 0.55 16.26 13.70
CA LEU A 34 0.79 15.20 14.65
C LEU A 34 1.89 15.58 15.65
N SER A 35 1.74 15.15 16.89
CA SER A 35 2.76 15.35 17.93
C SER A 35 3.95 14.42 17.72
N LEU A 36 5.17 14.98 17.78
CA LEU A 36 6.42 14.20 17.80
C LEU A 36 6.59 13.38 19.09
N GLY A 37 5.85 13.75 20.13
CA GLY A 37 5.96 13.11 21.44
C GLY A 37 7.19 13.57 22.23
N ARG A 38 7.55 12.80 23.26
CA ARG A 38 8.74 13.00 24.09
C ARG A 38 9.65 11.77 23.98
N TRP A 39 10.93 11.93 24.38
CA TRP A 39 11.96 10.89 24.29
C TRP A 39 11.53 9.50 24.82
N HIS A 40 10.68 9.46 25.85
CA HIS A 40 10.16 8.21 26.44
C HIS A 40 8.76 7.80 25.96
N LYS A 41 8.09 8.65 25.16
CA LYS A 41 6.78 8.38 24.56
C LYS A 41 6.77 8.90 23.13
N PRO A 42 7.18 8.06 22.15
CA PRO A 42 7.17 8.44 20.75
C PRO A 42 5.75 8.86 20.32
N GLY A 43 5.65 9.98 19.63
CA GLY A 43 4.37 10.52 19.15
C GLY A 43 3.94 9.89 17.83
N ALA A 44 2.66 10.13 17.49
CA ALA A 44 2.05 9.59 16.28
C ALA A 44 2.71 10.08 14.97
N ALA A 45 3.48 11.19 15.02
CA ALA A 45 4.18 11.73 13.86
C ALA A 45 5.39 10.90 13.41
N ILE A 46 6.00 10.12 14.30
CA ILE A 46 7.28 9.43 14.00
C ILE A 46 7.12 8.43 12.86
N PHE A 47 6.05 7.63 12.89
CA PHE A 47 5.82 6.63 11.87
C PHE A 47 5.60 7.25 10.46
N PRO A 48 4.67 8.22 10.27
CA PRO A 48 4.50 8.87 8.98
C PRO A 48 5.74 9.61 8.50
N ILE A 49 6.50 10.25 9.39
CA ILE A 49 7.76 10.92 9.01
C ILE A 49 8.78 9.89 8.54
N ALA A 50 8.97 8.77 9.25
CA ALA A 50 9.90 7.72 8.85
C ALA A 50 9.54 7.14 7.46
N VAL A 51 8.27 6.85 7.23
CA VAL A 51 7.78 6.35 5.93
C VAL A 51 8.01 7.39 4.82
N GLY A 52 7.69 8.66 5.09
CA GLY A 52 7.90 9.75 4.12
C GLY A 52 9.38 9.95 3.79
N VAL A 53 10.27 9.86 4.77
CA VAL A 53 11.73 9.94 4.56
C VAL A 53 12.23 8.77 3.73
N LEU A 54 11.80 7.53 4.02
CA LEU A 54 12.16 6.36 3.22
C LEU A 54 11.67 6.48 1.77
N LEU A 55 10.46 6.98 1.57
CA LEU A 55 9.91 7.24 0.24
C LEU A 55 10.73 8.31 -0.49
N ALA A 56 11.11 9.40 0.19
CA ALA A 56 11.95 10.45 -0.39
C ALA A 56 13.33 9.92 -0.78
N ILE A 57 13.99 9.14 0.08
CA ILE A 57 15.28 8.50 -0.23
C ILE A 57 15.15 7.60 -1.46
N SER A 58 14.12 6.77 -1.53
CA SER A 58 13.87 5.89 -2.67
C SER A 58 13.63 6.69 -3.96
N ALA A 59 12.84 7.75 -3.90
CA ALA A 59 12.58 8.61 -5.05
C ALA A 59 13.86 9.32 -5.54
N ILE A 60 14.67 9.84 -4.61
CA ILE A 60 15.96 10.47 -4.92
C ILE A 60 16.93 9.46 -5.53
N SER A 61 17.02 8.24 -4.99
CA SER A 61 17.86 7.17 -5.56
C SER A 61 17.49 6.91 -7.02
N VAL A 62 16.19 6.82 -7.33
CA VAL A 62 15.71 6.66 -8.73
C VAL A 62 16.09 7.84 -9.62
N LEU A 63 16.07 9.07 -9.07
CA LEU A 63 16.46 10.28 -9.84
C LEU A 63 17.97 10.36 -10.07
N LEU A 64 18.77 9.90 -9.10
CA LEU A 64 20.23 9.93 -9.15
C LEU A 64 20.83 8.78 -9.97
N GLU A 65 20.09 7.69 -10.17
CA GLU A 65 20.53 6.62 -11.06
C GLU A 65 20.78 7.15 -12.47
N ARG A 66 22.05 7.42 -12.75
CA ARG A 66 22.51 7.71 -14.12
C ARG A 66 22.28 6.48 -14.98
N HIS A 67 21.87 6.68 -16.22
CA HIS A 67 21.58 5.67 -17.24
C HIS A 67 22.85 4.82 -17.58
N GLY A 68 23.36 4.07 -16.62
CA GLY A 68 24.60 3.32 -16.71
C GLY A 68 24.53 1.88 -16.21
N GLY A 69 23.36 1.40 -15.82
CA GLY A 69 23.14 -0.02 -15.54
C GLY A 69 23.02 -0.79 -16.85
N ALA A 70 24.15 -1.20 -17.41
CA ALA A 70 24.22 -2.14 -18.51
C ALA A 70 23.42 -3.40 -18.16
N GLY A 71 22.39 -3.72 -18.94
CA GLY A 71 21.85 -5.07 -18.95
C GLY A 71 20.35 -5.25 -19.01
N GLN A 72 19.55 -4.23 -19.26
CA GLN A 72 18.17 -4.47 -19.64
C GLN A 72 17.77 -3.57 -20.81
N ASP A 73 17.52 -4.26 -21.89
CA ASP A 73 17.16 -3.80 -23.21
C ASP A 73 16.49 -2.43 -23.29
N GLY A 74 17.10 -1.51 -24.05
CA GLY A 74 16.58 -0.17 -24.33
C GLY A 74 15.24 -0.14 -25.10
N SER A 75 14.55 -1.26 -25.16
CA SER A 75 13.24 -1.47 -25.79
C SER A 75 12.09 -1.70 -24.80
N ALA A 76 12.35 -1.70 -23.47
CA ALA A 76 11.26 -1.82 -22.54
C ALA A 76 10.37 -0.55 -22.58
N VAL A 77 9.22 -0.68 -23.17
CA VAL A 77 8.20 0.36 -23.28
C VAL A 77 7.24 0.20 -22.11
N PHE A 78 7.04 1.26 -21.34
CA PHE A 78 5.99 1.27 -20.35
C PHE A 78 4.63 1.25 -21.07
N SER A 79 3.98 0.10 -21.04
CA SER A 79 2.60 -0.05 -21.52
C SER A 79 1.62 0.15 -20.36
N LEU A 80 0.65 1.02 -20.57
CA LEU A 80 -0.47 1.10 -19.63
C LEU A 80 -1.22 -0.24 -19.63
N PRO A 81 -1.67 -0.71 -18.45
CA PRO A 81 -2.45 -1.93 -18.38
C PRO A 81 -3.69 -1.79 -19.27
N ALA A 82 -3.96 -2.79 -20.10
CA ALA A 82 -5.11 -2.82 -21.01
C ALA A 82 -5.84 -4.15 -20.89
N GLY A 83 -7.12 -4.17 -21.27
CA GLY A 83 -7.91 -5.40 -21.25
C GLY A 83 -8.05 -6.01 -19.86
N ALA A 84 -7.68 -7.27 -19.71
CA ALA A 84 -7.81 -8.03 -18.45
C ALA A 84 -7.02 -7.41 -17.29
N ASP A 85 -5.84 -6.84 -17.56
CA ASP A 85 -5.00 -6.24 -16.52
C ASP A 85 -5.60 -4.93 -16.01
N LEU A 86 -6.21 -4.13 -16.88
CA LEU A 86 -6.93 -2.93 -16.50
C LEU A 86 -8.16 -3.28 -15.63
N SER A 87 -8.91 -4.31 -16.00
CA SER A 87 -10.08 -4.75 -15.22
C SER A 87 -9.66 -5.27 -13.84
N ARG A 88 -8.56 -6.04 -13.73
CA ARG A 88 -8.00 -6.47 -12.44
C ARG A 88 -7.59 -5.28 -11.58
N LEU A 89 -6.93 -4.27 -12.17
CA LEU A 89 -6.54 -3.05 -11.46
C LEU A 89 -7.77 -2.29 -10.93
N LEU A 90 -8.79 -2.10 -11.77
CA LEU A 90 -10.02 -1.42 -11.36
C LEU A 90 -10.77 -2.17 -10.27
N LEU A 91 -10.82 -3.51 -10.34
CA LEU A 91 -11.42 -4.33 -9.29
C LEU A 91 -10.65 -4.26 -7.98
N LEU A 92 -9.31 -4.20 -8.02
CA LEU A 92 -8.49 -3.99 -6.82
C LEU A 92 -8.73 -2.62 -6.20
N LEU A 93 -8.81 -1.57 -7.02
CA LEU A 93 -9.14 -0.22 -6.54
C LEU A 93 -10.55 -0.16 -5.94
N ALA A 94 -11.52 -0.84 -6.54
CA ALA A 94 -12.87 -0.96 -6.00
C ALA A 94 -12.88 -1.72 -4.67
N ALA A 95 -12.17 -2.85 -4.58
CA ALA A 95 -12.01 -3.60 -3.33
C ALA A 95 -11.36 -2.75 -2.23
N PHE A 96 -10.36 -1.94 -2.57
CA PHE A 96 -9.72 -1.01 -1.67
C PHE A 96 -10.67 0.10 -1.18
N ALA A 97 -11.47 0.67 -2.07
CA ALA A 97 -12.50 1.65 -1.69
C ALA A 97 -13.55 1.03 -0.76
N ILE A 98 -14.02 -0.18 -1.09
CA ILE A 98 -14.97 -0.93 -0.25
C ILE A 98 -14.37 -1.21 1.13
N TYR A 99 -13.10 -1.59 1.19
CA TYR A 99 -12.40 -1.80 2.46
C TYR A 99 -12.52 -0.59 3.39
N PHE A 100 -12.27 0.63 2.89
CA PHE A 100 -12.38 1.85 3.71
C PHE A 100 -13.82 2.16 4.15
N LEU A 101 -14.80 1.89 3.30
CA LEU A 101 -16.20 2.12 3.62
C LEU A 101 -16.72 1.14 4.67
N VAL A 102 -16.25 -0.09 4.63
CA VAL A 102 -16.73 -1.19 5.48
C VAL A 102 -15.96 -1.31 6.80
N MET A 103 -14.67 -0.90 6.79
CA MET A 103 -13.78 -0.96 7.95
C MET A 103 -14.35 -0.33 9.24
N PRO A 104 -15.02 0.84 9.24
CA PRO A 104 -15.60 1.40 10.45
C PRO A 104 -16.74 0.55 11.04
N VAL A 105 -17.44 -0.21 10.18
CA VAL A 105 -18.60 -1.03 10.57
C VAL A 105 -18.17 -2.39 11.09
N ILE A 106 -17.41 -3.16 10.29
CA ILE A 106 -17.05 -4.54 10.64
C ILE A 106 -15.72 -4.66 11.39
N GLY A 107 -14.99 -3.55 11.51
CA GLY A 107 -13.68 -3.51 12.17
C GLY A 107 -12.52 -3.79 11.23
N ASN A 108 -11.34 -3.30 11.64
CA ASN A 108 -10.13 -3.38 10.83
C ASN A 108 -9.69 -4.82 10.51
N MET A 109 -9.72 -5.72 11.49
CA MET A 109 -9.26 -7.10 11.33
C MET A 109 -10.06 -7.86 10.26
N VAL A 110 -11.38 -7.79 10.34
CA VAL A 110 -12.27 -8.49 9.40
C VAL A 110 -12.22 -7.84 8.01
N ALA A 111 -12.25 -6.51 7.95
CA ALA A 111 -12.13 -5.77 6.70
C ALA A 111 -10.81 -6.09 5.97
N SER A 112 -9.70 -6.13 6.71
CA SER A 112 -8.38 -6.47 6.17
C SER A 112 -8.31 -7.92 5.67
N ALA A 113 -8.88 -8.87 6.42
CA ALA A 113 -8.93 -10.27 5.99
C ALA A 113 -9.72 -10.44 4.68
N LEU A 114 -10.86 -9.77 4.56
CA LEU A 114 -11.68 -9.80 3.34
C LEU A 114 -10.98 -9.13 2.16
N PHE A 115 -10.35 -7.98 2.37
CA PHE A 115 -9.60 -7.28 1.34
C PHE A 115 -8.40 -8.10 0.85
N LEU A 116 -7.64 -8.71 1.76
CA LEU A 116 -6.52 -9.59 1.41
C LEU A 116 -6.99 -10.83 0.65
N LEU A 117 -8.10 -11.43 1.07
CA LEU A 117 -8.70 -12.58 0.37
C LEU A 117 -9.09 -12.20 -1.06
N ALA A 118 -9.80 -11.09 -1.23
CA ALA A 118 -10.19 -10.58 -2.54
C ALA A 118 -8.98 -10.26 -3.42
N SER A 119 -7.95 -9.61 -2.85
CA SER A 119 -6.73 -9.25 -3.56
C SER A 119 -5.94 -10.49 -4.00
N MET A 120 -5.77 -11.47 -3.12
CA MET A 120 -5.11 -12.73 -3.44
C MET A 120 -5.87 -13.51 -4.51
N TRP A 121 -7.19 -13.51 -4.45
CA TRP A 121 -8.04 -14.16 -5.46
C TRP A 121 -7.92 -13.48 -6.82
N LEU A 122 -7.94 -12.16 -6.83
CA LEU A 122 -7.91 -11.36 -8.07
C LEU A 122 -6.54 -11.44 -8.79
N LEU A 123 -5.45 -11.51 -8.00
CA LEU A 123 -4.08 -11.55 -8.49
C LEU A 123 -3.55 -12.96 -8.76
N SER A 124 -4.28 -14.00 -8.31
CA SER A 124 -3.86 -15.38 -8.52
C SER A 124 -4.13 -15.83 -9.95
N ASP A 125 -3.07 -16.18 -10.66
CA ASP A 125 -3.13 -16.86 -11.98
C ASP A 125 -3.10 -18.38 -11.86
N ASP A 126 -3.12 -18.94 -10.63
CA ASP A 126 -3.10 -20.37 -10.38
C ASP A 126 -4.42 -21.03 -10.85
N PRO A 127 -4.38 -21.97 -11.80
CA PRO A 127 -5.57 -22.70 -12.24
C PRO A 127 -6.22 -23.56 -11.14
N GLN A 128 -5.45 -23.93 -10.11
CA GLN A 128 -5.92 -24.68 -8.93
C GLN A 128 -6.13 -23.76 -7.74
N ARG A 129 -6.85 -22.68 -7.91
CA ARG A 129 -7.14 -21.70 -6.85
C ARG A 129 -7.79 -22.36 -5.64
N SER A 130 -7.04 -22.52 -4.56
CA SER A 130 -7.60 -23.01 -3.30
C SER A 130 -8.10 -21.83 -2.47
N VAL A 131 -9.42 -21.64 -2.43
CA VAL A 131 -10.07 -20.60 -1.59
C VAL A 131 -9.65 -20.77 -0.13
N VAL A 132 -9.57 -22.01 0.35
CA VAL A 132 -9.18 -22.30 1.74
C VAL A 132 -7.77 -21.81 2.02
N ARG A 133 -6.80 -22.04 1.13
CA ARG A 133 -5.43 -21.58 1.28
C ARG A 133 -5.34 -20.06 1.34
N HIS A 134 -6.03 -19.36 0.43
CA HIS A 134 -6.07 -17.89 0.43
C HIS A 134 -6.78 -17.34 1.67
N ALA A 135 -7.86 -17.98 2.13
CA ALA A 135 -8.55 -17.59 3.35
C ALA A 135 -7.66 -17.74 4.60
N VAL A 136 -6.95 -18.86 4.72
CA VAL A 136 -6.01 -19.08 5.84
C VAL A 136 -4.91 -18.01 5.85
N TYR A 137 -4.30 -17.72 4.70
CA TYR A 137 -3.26 -16.68 4.63
C TYR A 137 -3.80 -15.28 4.91
N SER A 138 -4.95 -14.91 4.36
CA SER A 138 -5.54 -13.60 4.58
C SER A 138 -5.90 -13.38 6.05
N VAL A 139 -6.47 -14.39 6.71
CA VAL A 139 -6.77 -14.32 8.15
C VAL A 139 -5.50 -14.27 8.99
N ALA A 140 -4.51 -15.12 8.69
CA ALA A 140 -3.23 -15.13 9.42
C ALA A 140 -2.51 -13.78 9.33
N ILE A 141 -2.47 -13.17 8.14
CA ILE A 141 -1.86 -11.86 7.94
C ILE A 141 -2.66 -10.77 8.66
N ALA A 142 -3.98 -10.76 8.54
CA ALA A 142 -4.83 -9.76 9.20
C ALA A 142 -4.71 -9.83 10.73
N VAL A 143 -4.71 -11.03 11.31
CA VAL A 143 -4.50 -11.24 12.74
C VAL A 143 -3.10 -10.78 13.18
N SER A 144 -2.06 -11.11 12.41
CA SER A 144 -0.69 -10.69 12.70
C SER A 144 -0.56 -9.16 12.69
N PHE A 145 -1.18 -8.51 11.72
CA PHE A 145 -1.24 -7.04 11.64
C PHE A 145 -1.96 -6.43 12.83
N GLU A 146 -3.14 -6.95 13.18
CA GLU A 146 -3.91 -6.47 14.33
C GLU A 146 -3.12 -6.60 15.63
N LEU A 147 -2.50 -7.76 15.87
CA LEU A 147 -1.66 -7.98 17.04
C LEU A 147 -0.47 -7.01 17.09
N PHE A 148 0.19 -6.80 15.96
CA PHE A 148 1.32 -5.90 15.85
C PHE A 148 0.93 -4.45 16.13
N PHE A 149 -0.09 -3.95 15.44
CA PHE A 149 -0.48 -2.54 15.56
C PHE A 149 -1.19 -2.24 16.87
N VAL A 150 -2.12 -3.09 17.30
CA VAL A 150 -2.93 -2.83 18.50
C VAL A 150 -2.15 -3.16 19.78
N ARG A 151 -1.49 -4.32 19.83
CA ARG A 151 -0.80 -4.74 21.07
C ARG A 151 0.61 -4.17 21.21
N LEU A 152 1.40 -4.17 20.12
CA LEU A 152 2.78 -3.71 20.16
C LEU A 152 2.86 -2.18 20.03
N LEU A 153 2.21 -1.60 19.03
CA LEU A 153 2.26 -0.16 18.76
C LEU A 153 1.18 0.64 19.49
N LYS A 154 0.20 -0.04 20.14
CA LYS A 154 -0.93 0.56 20.87
C LYS A 154 -1.71 1.59 20.02
N VAL A 155 -1.80 1.35 18.72
CA VAL A 155 -2.57 2.16 17.79
C VAL A 155 -4.05 1.82 17.98
N GLN A 156 -4.88 2.84 18.17
CA GLN A 156 -6.33 2.66 18.25
C GLN A 156 -6.88 2.42 16.84
N MET A 157 -7.29 1.19 16.56
CA MET A 157 -7.94 0.84 15.29
C MET A 157 -9.45 0.66 15.49
N PRO A 158 -10.27 0.93 14.47
CA PRO A 158 -11.70 0.67 14.52
C PRO A 158 -11.95 -0.82 14.78
N ALA A 159 -12.52 -1.13 15.94
CA ALA A 159 -12.82 -2.51 16.31
C ALA A 159 -14.17 -3.01 15.77
N GLY A 160 -14.95 -2.10 15.13
CA GLY A 160 -16.24 -2.42 14.53
C GLY A 160 -17.27 -2.97 15.52
N VAL A 161 -18.29 -3.63 15.00
CA VAL A 161 -19.36 -4.25 15.81
C VAL A 161 -18.86 -5.43 16.67
N PHE A 162 -17.69 -5.98 16.37
CA PHE A 162 -17.12 -7.09 17.12
C PHE A 162 -16.43 -6.67 18.43
N ARG A 163 -16.32 -5.37 18.71
CA ARG A 163 -15.73 -4.88 19.96
C ARG A 163 -16.41 -5.43 21.20
N GLN A 164 -17.73 -5.63 21.12
CA GLN A 164 -18.53 -6.14 22.23
C GLN A 164 -18.29 -7.62 22.54
N TRP A 165 -17.66 -8.37 21.61
CA TRP A 165 -17.45 -9.82 21.74
C TRP A 165 -15.99 -10.18 22.06
N LEU A 166 -15.05 -9.24 21.95
CA LEU A 166 -13.61 -9.48 22.11
C LEU A 166 -13.02 -8.83 23.38
N PHE A 167 -13.77 -7.95 24.03
CA PHE A 167 -13.43 -7.25 25.27
C PHE A 167 -14.71 -7.11 26.14
#